data_dff6f662d032947b1da529dac3b078cc
#
_entry.id   dff6f662d032947b1da529dac3b078cc
#
_cell.length_a   1.000
_cell.length_b   1.000
_cell.length_c   1.000
_cell.angle_alpha   90.00
_cell.angle_beta   90.00
_cell.angle_gamma   90.00
#
_symmetry.space_group_name_H-M   'P 1'
#
loop_
_entity.id
_entity.type
_entity.pdbx_description
1 polymer ?
#
loop_
_entity_poly.entity_id
_entity_poly.type
_entity_poly.pdbx_seq_one_letter_code
_entity_poly.pdbx_strand_id
1 'polypeptide(L)'
;MKTMLTLVALASACVSSAQATPDTICTLNCAHPGYRSITQEVGGETLMREYILHVPYGYDAATAHPLVIVYHGFGDCASYWEESLGQYLGFNALADEQGFLVAYPQGAYRPAKESTYWEPGNGTGNHIYDNDVYFTDQLISDVAADHNVASDEVYVAGYSNGGMMAYSVGCTRGDLVAAVGVMSGAMLDGFDTCDPSNPVPVIIFHGVGDYELPYEGNEWYASVAEIAGLWLDHNGIPASSLTTSNLNGGDVVHDAYSGGNEGTCLSLYTVEQEFGAPGDHVWFSQDMDGVSPSRILWDFFNEGCSAVSEVADLADEPLQLHPNPFEDHIVLEGLEEGVQPYSIVTLSGQRVRRGVMESGGAIRGLEGLPAGVYVLEAGPHRFRIAK
;
A
#
# COMPACT_ATOMS: atom_id res chain seq x y z
N MET A 1 2.36 -34.99 -44.53
CA MET A 1 2.20 -35.41 -43.14
C MET A 1 2.52 -34.21 -42.26
N LYS A 2 1.47 -33.52 -41.78
CA LYS A 2 1.62 -32.39 -40.82
C LYS A 2 1.45 -32.98 -39.43
N THR A 3 2.48 -33.00 -38.66
CA THR A 3 2.48 -33.43 -37.25
C THR A 3 1.86 -32.31 -36.42
N MET A 4 0.70 -32.55 -35.88
CA MET A 4 -0.04 -31.70 -34.99
C MET A 4 0.60 -31.87 -33.58
N LEU A 5 1.32 -30.88 -33.10
CA LEU A 5 1.72 -30.83 -31.69
C LEU A 5 0.51 -30.49 -30.84
N THR A 6 0.04 -31.46 -30.08
CA THR A 6 -1.00 -31.25 -29.07
C THR A 6 -0.33 -30.66 -27.84
N LEU A 7 -0.60 -29.39 -27.56
CA LEU A 7 -0.30 -28.79 -26.27
C LEU A 7 -1.19 -29.46 -25.22
N VAL A 8 -0.61 -30.27 -24.36
CA VAL A 8 -1.26 -30.77 -23.14
C VAL A 8 -1.10 -29.68 -22.11
N ALA A 9 -2.15 -28.89 -21.89
CA ALA A 9 -2.27 -28.06 -20.73
C ALA A 9 -2.36 -28.97 -19.51
N LEU A 10 -1.31 -29.03 -18.70
CA LEU A 10 -1.35 -29.61 -17.36
C LEU A 10 -2.23 -28.69 -16.50
N ALA A 11 -3.50 -29.05 -16.37
CA ALA A 11 -4.33 -28.53 -15.31
C ALA A 11 -3.71 -29.01 -13.98
N SER A 12 -3.02 -28.13 -13.28
CA SER A 12 -2.60 -28.36 -11.89
C SER A 12 -3.88 -28.62 -11.11
N ALA A 13 -4.12 -29.87 -10.71
CA ALA A 13 -5.24 -30.18 -9.83
C ALA A 13 -4.95 -29.46 -8.50
N CYS A 14 -5.85 -28.56 -8.12
CA CYS A 14 -5.90 -27.94 -6.83
C CYS A 14 -6.03 -29.04 -5.77
N VAL A 15 -4.93 -29.49 -5.21
CA VAL A 15 -4.91 -30.44 -4.10
C VAL A 15 -4.99 -29.56 -2.85
N SER A 16 -6.20 -29.27 -2.39
CA SER A 16 -6.38 -28.78 -1.04
C SER A 16 -5.84 -29.85 -0.10
N SER A 17 -4.66 -29.60 0.48
CA SER A 17 -4.22 -30.37 1.63
C SER A 17 -5.11 -29.95 2.81
N ALA A 18 -6.33 -30.48 2.84
CA ALA A 18 -7.24 -30.32 3.94
C ALA A 18 -6.69 -31.09 5.15
N GLN A 19 -5.76 -30.48 5.86
CA GLN A 19 -5.76 -30.69 7.31
C GLN A 19 -7.03 -30.01 7.81
N ALA A 20 -7.93 -30.82 8.37
CA ALA A 20 -9.21 -30.37 8.88
C ALA A 20 -8.99 -29.25 9.92
N THR A 21 -9.23 -28.03 9.50
CA THR A 21 -9.19 -26.83 10.34
C THR A 21 -10.63 -26.37 10.57
N PRO A 22 -10.94 -25.76 11.72
CA PRO A 22 -12.29 -25.23 11.95
C PRO A 22 -12.71 -24.27 10.84
N ASP A 23 -13.99 -24.20 10.51
CA ASP A 23 -14.64 -23.46 9.41
C ASP A 23 -14.39 -21.92 9.40
N THR A 24 -13.44 -21.42 10.17
CA THR A 24 -13.14 -19.98 10.32
C THR A 24 -11.76 -19.58 9.83
N ILE A 25 -11.01 -20.49 9.19
CA ILE A 25 -9.64 -20.24 8.77
C ILE A 25 -9.61 -19.91 7.30
N CYS A 26 -8.80 -18.89 6.97
CA CYS A 26 -8.55 -18.47 5.61
C CYS A 26 -8.10 -19.62 4.72
N THR A 27 -8.91 -19.94 3.73
CA THR A 27 -8.54 -20.83 2.65
C THR A 27 -8.63 -20.02 1.38
N LEU A 28 -7.49 -19.81 0.72
CA LEU A 28 -7.50 -19.13 -0.56
C LEU A 28 -8.22 -19.99 -1.60
N ASN A 29 -9.06 -19.36 -2.40
CA ASN A 29 -9.76 -20.03 -3.48
C ASN A 29 -8.78 -20.28 -4.64
N CYS A 30 -8.34 -21.51 -4.81
CA CYS A 30 -7.45 -21.89 -5.90
C CYS A 30 -8.05 -21.75 -7.31
N ALA A 31 -9.34 -21.45 -7.43
CA ALA A 31 -9.95 -21.03 -8.69
C ALA A 31 -9.83 -19.53 -8.93
N HIS A 32 -9.31 -18.74 -7.98
CA HIS A 32 -9.05 -17.33 -8.18
C HIS A 32 -7.96 -17.14 -9.25
N PRO A 33 -8.16 -16.26 -10.25
CA PRO A 33 -7.21 -16.10 -11.36
C PRO A 33 -5.78 -15.76 -10.92
N GLY A 34 -5.66 -14.98 -9.84
CA GLY A 34 -4.38 -14.57 -9.26
C GLY A 34 -3.77 -15.55 -8.25
N TYR A 35 -4.46 -16.67 -7.95
CA TYR A 35 -3.94 -17.63 -6.96
C TYR A 35 -2.61 -18.24 -7.38
N ARG A 36 -1.66 -18.28 -6.42
CA ARG A 36 -0.36 -18.91 -6.56
C ARG A 36 -0.01 -19.67 -5.28
N SER A 37 0.82 -20.69 -5.42
CA SER A 37 1.33 -21.46 -4.29
C SER A 37 2.79 -21.84 -4.47
N ILE A 38 3.53 -21.80 -3.39
CA ILE A 38 4.96 -22.12 -3.31
C ILE A 38 5.16 -23.21 -2.27
N THR A 39 6.02 -24.15 -2.55
CA THR A 39 6.47 -25.15 -1.58
C THR A 39 7.70 -24.63 -0.87
N GLN A 40 7.65 -24.54 0.45
CA GLN A 40 8.72 -24.08 1.33
C GLN A 40 9.19 -25.22 2.24
N GLU A 41 10.49 -25.48 2.27
CA GLU A 41 11.10 -26.45 3.19
C GLU A 41 11.60 -25.72 4.44
N VAL A 42 11.05 -26.06 5.60
CA VAL A 42 11.38 -25.41 6.87
C VAL A 42 11.57 -26.46 7.96
N GLY A 43 12.75 -26.50 8.57
CA GLY A 43 13.04 -27.42 9.67
C GLY A 43 12.86 -28.91 9.35
N GLY A 44 12.87 -29.27 8.05
CA GLY A 44 12.61 -30.62 7.57
C GLY A 44 11.13 -30.93 7.31
N GLU A 45 10.27 -29.93 7.40
CA GLU A 45 8.87 -30.02 7.06
C GLU A 45 8.61 -29.24 5.75
N THR A 46 7.74 -29.77 4.91
CA THR A 46 7.28 -29.12 3.68
C THR A 46 6.03 -28.31 3.98
N LEU A 47 6.11 -27.00 3.82
CA LEU A 47 4.98 -26.08 3.97
C LEU A 47 4.52 -25.59 2.60
N MET A 48 3.21 -25.58 2.41
CA MET A 48 2.60 -24.87 1.27
C MET A 48 2.32 -23.43 1.70
N ARG A 49 2.89 -22.47 0.97
CA ARG A 49 2.64 -21.05 1.15
C ARG A 49 1.87 -20.55 -0.07
N GLU A 50 0.96 -19.64 0.18
CA GLU A 50 0.01 -19.19 -0.83
C GLU A 50 0.01 -17.65 -0.91
N TYR A 51 -0.32 -17.12 -2.09
CA TYR A 51 -0.54 -15.69 -2.30
C TYR A 51 -1.49 -15.45 -3.47
N ILE A 52 -2.03 -14.24 -3.55
CA ILE A 52 -2.80 -13.76 -4.70
C ILE A 52 -1.96 -12.71 -5.41
N LEU A 53 -1.81 -12.83 -6.72
CA LEU A 53 -1.13 -11.86 -7.57
C LEU A 53 -2.16 -11.11 -8.41
N HIS A 54 -2.21 -9.79 -8.26
CA HIS A 54 -2.87 -8.89 -9.19
C HIS A 54 -1.87 -8.45 -10.25
N VAL A 55 -2.20 -8.72 -11.52
CA VAL A 55 -1.43 -8.28 -12.69
C VAL A 55 -2.17 -7.10 -13.30
N PRO A 56 -1.53 -5.92 -13.46
CA PRO A 56 -2.21 -4.72 -13.89
C PRO A 56 -2.81 -4.87 -15.28
N TYR A 57 -3.93 -4.18 -15.51
CA TYR A 57 -4.53 -4.14 -16.84
C TYR A 57 -3.57 -3.49 -17.83
N GLY A 58 -3.31 -4.18 -18.94
CA GLY A 58 -2.33 -3.71 -19.92
C GLY A 58 -0.88 -4.09 -19.63
N TYR A 59 -0.64 -5.04 -18.71
CA TYR A 59 0.68 -5.59 -18.46
C TYR A 59 1.38 -5.99 -19.77
N ASP A 60 2.63 -5.55 -19.92
CA ASP A 60 3.50 -5.89 -21.05
C ASP A 60 4.75 -6.62 -20.56
N ALA A 61 4.89 -7.89 -20.89
CA ALA A 61 6.05 -8.69 -20.52
C ALA A 61 7.39 -8.20 -21.09
N ALA A 62 7.36 -7.28 -22.08
CA ALA A 62 8.58 -6.66 -22.62
C ALA A 62 9.09 -5.50 -21.76
N THR A 63 8.25 -4.98 -20.87
CA THR A 63 8.58 -3.89 -19.94
C THR A 63 8.73 -4.46 -18.54
N ALA A 64 9.76 -4.04 -17.80
CA ALA A 64 9.88 -4.39 -16.39
C ALA A 64 8.88 -3.57 -15.57
N HIS A 65 8.24 -4.21 -14.59
CA HIS A 65 7.20 -3.63 -13.76
C HIS A 65 7.59 -3.67 -12.28
N PRO A 66 7.30 -2.63 -11.50
CA PRO A 66 7.44 -2.68 -10.06
C PRO A 66 6.58 -3.79 -9.43
N LEU A 67 7.01 -4.32 -8.30
CA LEU A 67 6.27 -5.29 -7.50
C LEU A 67 6.03 -4.74 -6.09
N VAL A 68 4.77 -4.63 -5.69
CA VAL A 68 4.38 -4.29 -4.32
C VAL A 68 3.84 -5.54 -3.63
N ILE A 69 4.41 -5.87 -2.47
CA ILE A 69 3.97 -7.00 -1.62
C ILE A 69 3.24 -6.42 -0.42
N VAL A 70 1.98 -6.81 -0.19
CA VAL A 70 1.13 -6.24 0.87
C VAL A 70 0.76 -7.31 1.89
N TYR A 71 1.28 -7.17 3.11
CA TYR A 71 1.05 -8.10 4.21
C TYR A 71 -0.21 -7.72 5.00
N HIS A 72 -1.10 -8.68 5.19
CA HIS A 72 -2.33 -8.52 5.98
C HIS A 72 -2.07 -8.49 7.50
N GLY A 73 -3.07 -8.06 8.28
CA GLY A 73 -3.03 -8.06 9.73
C GLY A 73 -3.17 -9.44 10.37
N PHE A 74 -3.08 -9.49 11.72
CA PHE A 74 -3.29 -10.72 12.49
C PHE A 74 -4.70 -11.26 12.30
N GLY A 75 -4.83 -12.54 11.97
CA GLY A 75 -6.11 -13.21 11.77
C GLY A 75 -6.78 -12.94 10.44
N ASP A 76 -6.18 -12.15 9.57
CA ASP A 76 -6.72 -11.79 8.27
C ASP A 76 -6.38 -12.80 7.17
N CYS A 77 -6.99 -12.57 6.01
CA CYS A 77 -6.82 -13.37 4.79
C CYS A 77 -6.31 -12.53 3.63
N ALA A 78 -5.41 -13.09 2.84
CA ALA A 78 -4.94 -12.47 1.60
C ALA A 78 -6.09 -12.15 0.63
N SER A 79 -7.11 -13.03 0.52
CA SER A 79 -8.28 -12.78 -0.31
C SER A 79 -9.13 -11.61 0.17
N TYR A 80 -9.30 -11.46 1.49
CA TYR A 80 -10.00 -10.31 2.05
C TYR A 80 -9.22 -9.00 1.77
N TRP A 81 -7.91 -9.06 1.86
CA TRP A 81 -7.05 -7.89 1.60
C TRP A 81 -7.02 -7.54 0.12
N GLU A 82 -6.93 -8.52 -0.77
CA GLU A 82 -7.04 -8.28 -2.21
C GLU A 82 -8.40 -7.68 -2.57
N GLU A 83 -9.49 -8.21 -2.03
CA GLU A 83 -10.83 -7.67 -2.25
C GLU A 83 -11.01 -6.29 -1.60
N SER A 84 -10.58 -6.10 -0.35
CA SER A 84 -10.79 -4.87 0.40
C SER A 84 -9.83 -3.76 -0.02
N LEU A 85 -8.51 -3.99 0.06
CA LEU A 85 -7.48 -3.04 -0.38
C LEU A 85 -7.53 -2.84 -1.88
N GLY A 86 -7.67 -3.91 -2.63
CA GLY A 86 -7.71 -3.83 -4.07
C GLY A 86 -8.93 -3.06 -4.58
N GLN A 87 -10.10 -3.30 -4.02
CA GLN A 87 -11.35 -2.72 -4.52
C GLN A 87 -11.78 -1.47 -3.77
N TYR A 88 -11.76 -1.48 -2.42
CA TYR A 88 -12.27 -0.36 -1.61
C TYR A 88 -11.23 0.74 -1.43
N LEU A 89 -9.98 0.38 -1.18
CA LEU A 89 -8.90 1.35 -1.02
C LEU A 89 -8.19 1.64 -2.35
N GLY A 90 -8.66 1.05 -3.44
CA GLY A 90 -8.24 1.37 -4.79
C GLY A 90 -6.85 0.87 -5.17
N PHE A 91 -6.24 -0.05 -4.41
CA PHE A 91 -4.84 -0.44 -4.64
C PHE A 91 -4.66 -1.22 -5.95
N ASN A 92 -5.60 -2.14 -6.29
CA ASN A 92 -5.58 -2.81 -7.59
C ASN A 92 -5.89 -1.83 -8.73
N ALA A 93 -6.83 -0.89 -8.52
CA ALA A 93 -7.12 0.14 -9.51
C ALA A 93 -5.92 1.09 -9.72
N LEU A 94 -5.20 1.39 -8.65
CA LEU A 94 -3.96 2.17 -8.70
C LEU A 94 -2.85 1.39 -9.45
N ALA A 95 -2.74 0.09 -9.21
CA ALA A 95 -1.83 -0.78 -9.94
C ALA A 95 -2.16 -0.83 -11.45
N ASP A 96 -3.46 -0.92 -11.78
CA ASP A 96 -3.92 -0.85 -13.18
C ASP A 96 -3.61 0.50 -13.86
N GLU A 97 -3.67 1.60 -13.10
CA GLU A 97 -3.36 2.94 -13.59
C GLU A 97 -1.87 3.16 -13.77
N GLN A 98 -1.08 2.71 -12.78
CA GLN A 98 0.35 3.01 -12.69
C GLN A 98 1.26 1.91 -13.26
N GLY A 99 0.71 0.72 -13.52
CA GLY A 99 1.42 -0.36 -14.19
C GLY A 99 2.32 -1.20 -13.29
N PHE A 100 2.00 -1.37 -12.00
CA PHE A 100 2.75 -2.23 -11.08
C PHE A 100 2.01 -3.53 -10.73
N LEU A 101 2.76 -4.56 -10.36
CA LEU A 101 2.25 -5.83 -9.87
C LEU A 101 1.95 -5.73 -8.37
N VAL A 102 0.89 -6.39 -7.89
CA VAL A 102 0.62 -6.47 -6.44
C VAL A 102 0.50 -7.91 -6.00
N ALA A 103 1.29 -8.31 -5.03
CA ALA A 103 1.18 -9.61 -4.38
C ALA A 103 0.58 -9.47 -2.97
N TYR A 104 -0.44 -10.28 -2.68
CA TYR A 104 -1.07 -10.39 -1.38
C TYR A 104 -0.75 -11.78 -0.80
N PRO A 105 0.36 -11.93 -0.04
CA PRO A 105 0.72 -13.21 0.54
C PRO A 105 -0.21 -13.59 1.70
N GLN A 106 -0.35 -14.91 1.94
CA GLN A 106 -1.11 -15.46 3.05
C GLN A 106 -0.19 -15.82 4.21
N GLY A 107 -0.42 -15.21 5.36
CA GLY A 107 0.21 -15.59 6.62
C GLY A 107 -0.11 -17.04 6.99
N ALA A 108 0.86 -17.77 7.52
CA ALA A 108 0.66 -19.16 7.88
C ALA A 108 -0.34 -19.30 9.04
N TYR A 109 -1.19 -20.34 8.97
CA TYR A 109 -1.99 -20.71 10.12
C TYR A 109 -1.10 -21.31 11.21
N ARG A 110 -1.25 -20.79 12.42
CA ARG A 110 -0.48 -21.20 13.60
C ARG A 110 -1.41 -21.80 14.67
N PRO A 111 -1.38 -23.12 14.89
CA PRO A 111 -2.28 -23.78 15.82
C PRO A 111 -2.21 -23.23 17.25
N ALA A 112 -1.03 -22.77 17.68
CA ALA A 112 -0.84 -22.23 19.05
C ALA A 112 -1.64 -20.95 19.34
N LYS A 113 -2.02 -20.21 18.29
CA LYS A 113 -2.84 -18.98 18.36
C LYS A 113 -4.20 -19.17 17.69
N GLU A 114 -4.46 -20.34 17.11
CA GLU A 114 -5.67 -20.64 16.33
C GLU A 114 -5.97 -19.56 15.27
N SER A 115 -4.91 -19.02 14.63
CA SER A 115 -5.03 -17.88 13.73
C SER A 115 -3.97 -17.91 12.63
N THR A 116 -4.22 -17.13 11.58
CA THR A 116 -3.25 -16.80 10.53
C THR A 116 -2.49 -15.54 10.93
N TYR A 117 -1.18 -15.55 10.89
CA TYR A 117 -0.37 -14.37 11.15
C TYR A 117 1.06 -14.52 10.66
N TRP A 118 1.79 -13.41 10.66
CA TRP A 118 3.21 -13.33 10.36
C TRP A 118 4.02 -13.47 11.63
N GLU A 119 5.13 -14.16 11.55
CA GLU A 119 6.16 -14.16 12.58
C GLU A 119 7.27 -13.17 12.14
N PRO A 120 7.14 -11.88 12.47
CA PRO A 120 8.18 -10.92 12.22
C PRO A 120 9.39 -11.28 13.09
N GLY A 121 10.55 -11.45 12.48
CA GLY A 121 11.78 -11.65 13.23
C GLY A 121 12.06 -10.46 14.14
N ASN A 122 12.77 -10.70 15.23
CA ASN A 122 13.27 -9.64 16.11
C ASN A 122 14.72 -9.25 15.78
N GLY A 123 15.19 -9.55 14.57
CA GLY A 123 16.59 -9.30 14.15
C GLY A 123 17.64 -10.16 14.86
N THR A 124 17.25 -11.08 15.75
CA THR A 124 18.21 -11.87 16.55
C THR A 124 18.82 -13.08 15.81
N GLY A 125 18.51 -13.26 14.52
CA GLY A 125 19.00 -14.39 13.72
C GLY A 125 18.45 -15.75 14.19
N ASN A 126 17.33 -15.76 14.87
CA ASN A 126 16.70 -16.99 15.31
C ASN A 126 15.88 -17.58 14.16
N HIS A 127 16.37 -18.62 13.51
CA HIS A 127 15.85 -19.27 12.31
C HIS A 127 14.35 -19.65 12.34
N ILE A 128 13.70 -19.63 13.49
CA ILE A 128 12.26 -19.91 13.62
C ILE A 128 11.44 -18.75 13.02
N TYR A 129 11.96 -17.52 13.06
CA TYR A 129 11.28 -16.30 12.56
C TYR A 129 11.64 -15.95 11.12
N ASP A 130 12.64 -16.61 10.53
CA ASP A 130 13.08 -16.35 9.15
C ASP A 130 12.12 -16.93 8.09
N ASN A 131 11.14 -17.73 8.50
CA ASN A 131 10.27 -18.45 7.57
C ASN A 131 9.41 -17.54 6.72
N ASP A 132 8.88 -16.46 7.30
CA ASP A 132 8.02 -15.53 6.56
C ASP A 132 8.86 -14.55 5.73
N VAL A 133 10.06 -14.17 6.21
CA VAL A 133 11.05 -13.43 5.42
C VAL A 133 11.54 -14.28 4.24
N TYR A 134 11.88 -15.54 4.49
CA TYR A 134 12.29 -16.45 3.43
C TYR A 134 11.16 -16.74 2.42
N PHE A 135 9.90 -16.79 2.88
CA PHE A 135 8.76 -16.87 1.99
C PHE A 135 8.68 -15.65 1.06
N THR A 136 8.98 -14.46 1.55
CA THR A 136 9.03 -13.24 0.74
C THR A 136 10.06 -13.36 -0.38
N ASP A 137 11.25 -13.87 -0.10
CA ASP A 137 12.27 -14.13 -1.13
C ASP A 137 11.78 -15.07 -2.22
N GLN A 138 11.13 -16.16 -1.79
CA GLN A 138 10.59 -17.15 -2.71
C GLN A 138 9.44 -16.58 -3.54
N LEU A 139 8.58 -15.74 -2.94
CA LEU A 139 7.49 -15.06 -3.62
C LEU A 139 8.01 -14.14 -4.72
N ILE A 140 9.02 -13.30 -4.40
CA ILE A 140 9.65 -12.42 -5.39
C ILE A 140 10.20 -13.25 -6.56
N SER A 141 10.89 -14.35 -6.24
CA SER A 141 11.45 -15.24 -7.25
C SER A 141 10.39 -15.93 -8.10
N ASP A 142 9.27 -16.35 -7.50
CA ASP A 142 8.14 -17.01 -8.18
C ASP A 142 7.44 -16.04 -9.13
N VAL A 143 7.17 -14.79 -8.68
CA VAL A 143 6.60 -13.75 -9.53
C VAL A 143 7.53 -13.41 -10.69
N ALA A 144 8.83 -13.27 -10.43
CA ALA A 144 9.83 -12.95 -11.44
C ALA A 144 10.07 -14.08 -12.46
N ALA A 145 9.69 -15.31 -12.14
CA ALA A 145 9.78 -16.43 -13.08
C ALA A 145 8.74 -16.33 -14.22
N ASP A 146 7.58 -15.77 -13.93
CA ASP A 146 6.44 -15.68 -14.87
C ASP A 146 6.21 -14.25 -15.37
N HIS A 147 6.72 -13.22 -14.67
CA HIS A 147 6.49 -11.81 -14.96
C HIS A 147 7.81 -11.04 -15.01
N ASN A 148 7.87 -10.00 -15.83
CA ASN A 148 9.03 -9.12 -15.93
C ASN A 148 9.01 -8.10 -14.79
N VAL A 149 9.57 -8.49 -13.64
CA VAL A 149 9.69 -7.65 -12.44
C VAL A 149 10.94 -6.77 -12.53
N ALA A 150 10.81 -5.49 -12.25
CA ALA A 150 11.94 -4.59 -12.03
C ALA A 150 12.60 -4.94 -10.70
N SER A 151 13.79 -5.53 -10.75
CA SER A 151 14.46 -6.10 -9.55
C SER A 151 14.88 -5.06 -8.52
N ASP A 152 14.97 -3.81 -8.91
CA ASP A 152 15.29 -2.63 -8.09
C ASP A 152 14.04 -1.83 -7.67
N GLU A 153 12.84 -2.30 -8.03
CA GLU A 153 11.56 -1.69 -7.72
C GLU A 153 10.63 -2.69 -7.03
N VAL A 154 11.15 -3.42 -6.06
CA VAL A 154 10.36 -4.31 -5.19
C VAL A 154 10.10 -3.60 -3.87
N TYR A 155 8.83 -3.46 -3.53
CA TYR A 155 8.38 -2.73 -2.35
C TYR A 155 7.56 -3.64 -1.43
N VAL A 156 7.63 -3.39 -0.14
CA VAL A 156 6.80 -4.08 0.84
C VAL A 156 5.94 -3.10 1.62
N ALA A 157 4.69 -3.46 1.83
CA ALA A 157 3.77 -2.73 2.68
C ALA A 157 3.03 -3.69 3.61
N GLY A 158 2.56 -3.20 4.75
CA GLY A 158 1.78 -4.04 5.65
C GLY A 158 1.01 -3.26 6.69
N TYR A 159 -0.01 -3.93 7.23
CA TYR A 159 -0.88 -3.41 8.26
C TYR A 159 -0.74 -4.22 9.55
N SER A 160 -0.71 -3.54 10.71
CA SER A 160 -0.70 -4.21 11.99
C SER A 160 0.45 -5.24 12.10
N ASN A 161 0.15 -6.50 12.33
CA ASN A 161 1.11 -7.61 12.27
C ASN A 161 1.82 -7.73 10.90
N GLY A 162 1.12 -7.39 9.80
CA GLY A 162 1.73 -7.28 8.47
C GLY A 162 2.70 -6.09 8.36
N GLY A 163 2.43 -4.99 9.06
CA GLY A 163 3.37 -3.87 9.21
C GLY A 163 4.63 -4.26 9.96
N MET A 164 4.49 -5.08 11.02
CA MET A 164 5.65 -5.67 11.72
C MET A 164 6.46 -6.55 10.77
N MET A 165 5.79 -7.30 9.89
CA MET A 165 6.45 -8.11 8.86
C MET A 165 7.18 -7.24 7.84
N ALA A 166 6.59 -6.14 7.38
CA ALA A 166 7.23 -5.20 6.46
C ALA A 166 8.50 -4.60 7.06
N TYR A 167 8.47 -4.17 8.33
CA TYR A 167 9.68 -3.75 9.05
C TYR A 167 10.74 -4.86 9.10
N SER A 168 10.32 -6.10 9.39
CA SER A 168 11.26 -7.23 9.46
C SER A 168 11.95 -7.50 8.13
N VAL A 169 11.22 -7.42 7.02
CA VAL A 169 11.79 -7.56 5.67
C VAL A 169 12.77 -6.42 5.37
N GLY A 170 12.38 -5.16 5.59
CA GLY A 170 13.28 -4.02 5.41
C GLY A 170 14.54 -4.12 6.26
N CYS A 171 14.40 -4.62 7.49
CA CYS A 171 15.49 -4.81 8.45
C CYS A 171 16.48 -5.92 8.06
N THR A 172 15.98 -7.02 7.48
CA THR A 172 16.80 -8.22 7.23
C THR A 172 17.10 -8.43 5.74
N ARG A 173 16.33 -7.84 4.85
CA ARG A 173 16.42 -8.00 3.40
C ARG A 173 16.35 -6.67 2.65
N GLY A 174 16.98 -5.62 3.20
CA GLY A 174 17.15 -4.35 2.50
C GLY A 174 17.90 -4.47 1.16
N ASP A 175 18.54 -5.61 0.91
CA ASP A 175 19.13 -5.96 -0.39
C ASP A 175 18.11 -6.35 -1.46
N LEU A 176 16.87 -6.67 -1.07
CA LEU A 176 15.82 -7.13 -1.97
C LEU A 176 14.68 -6.10 -2.14
N VAL A 177 14.53 -5.15 -1.20
CA VAL A 177 13.41 -4.22 -1.21
C VAL A 177 13.88 -2.78 -1.30
N ALA A 178 13.25 -2.02 -2.18
CA ALA A 178 13.60 -0.63 -2.46
C ALA A 178 12.95 0.36 -1.47
N ALA A 179 11.83 0.00 -0.84
CA ALA A 179 11.20 0.79 0.23
C ALA A 179 10.23 -0.03 1.07
N VAL A 180 9.94 0.47 2.28
CA VAL A 180 9.03 -0.13 3.26
C VAL A 180 7.91 0.84 3.60
N GLY A 181 6.66 0.35 3.58
CA GLY A 181 5.47 1.08 3.99
C GLY A 181 4.73 0.39 5.12
N VAL A 182 4.37 1.14 6.15
CA VAL A 182 3.73 0.57 7.34
C VAL A 182 2.50 1.37 7.73
N MET A 183 1.38 0.65 7.86
CA MET A 183 0.12 1.17 8.39
C MET A 183 -0.16 0.55 9.76
N SER A 184 -0.22 1.37 10.81
CA SER A 184 -0.53 0.93 12.18
C SER A 184 0.28 -0.31 12.61
N GLY A 185 1.57 -0.36 12.25
CA GLY A 185 2.47 -1.44 12.61
C GLY A 185 3.42 -1.03 13.73
N ALA A 186 3.97 -1.98 14.46
CA ALA A 186 4.96 -1.74 15.51
C ALA A 186 6.22 -2.60 15.31
N MET A 187 7.27 -2.25 16.04
CA MET A 187 8.44 -3.12 16.24
C MET A 187 8.44 -3.66 17.66
N LEU A 188 8.84 -4.92 17.83
CA LEU A 188 8.95 -5.51 19.17
C LEU A 188 10.01 -4.78 19.98
N ASP A 189 9.80 -4.65 21.29
CA ASP A 189 10.80 -4.13 22.20
C ASP A 189 12.09 -4.97 22.10
N GLY A 190 13.25 -4.30 22.08
CA GLY A 190 14.54 -4.96 21.82
C GLY A 190 14.87 -5.19 20.34
N PHE A 191 14.15 -4.56 19.41
CA PHE A 191 14.43 -4.54 17.98
C PHE A 191 15.64 -3.64 17.61
N ASP A 192 16.43 -3.27 18.60
CA ASP A 192 17.69 -2.52 18.49
C ASP A 192 18.79 -3.27 17.70
N THR A 193 18.52 -4.51 17.32
CA THR A 193 19.41 -5.36 16.53
C THR A 193 19.10 -5.38 15.03
N CYS A 194 18.18 -4.52 14.58
CA CYS A 194 17.95 -4.34 13.15
C CYS A 194 19.22 -3.78 12.48
N ASP A 195 19.85 -4.59 11.66
CA ASP A 195 21.02 -4.21 10.87
C ASP A 195 20.75 -4.55 9.40
N PRO A 196 19.98 -3.71 8.68
CA PRO A 196 19.77 -3.91 7.27
C PRO A 196 21.10 -3.83 6.53
N SER A 197 21.33 -4.74 5.65
CA SER A 197 22.51 -4.79 4.80
C SER A 197 22.64 -3.55 3.90
N ASN A 198 21.48 -2.92 3.59
CA ASN A 198 21.40 -1.70 2.78
C ASN A 198 20.43 -0.71 3.42
N PRO A 199 20.66 0.59 3.30
CA PRO A 199 19.70 1.62 3.71
C PRO A 199 18.40 1.50 2.91
N VAL A 200 17.24 1.61 3.59
CA VAL A 200 15.92 1.44 2.96
C VAL A 200 15.00 2.60 3.34
N PRO A 201 14.44 3.36 2.38
CA PRO A 201 13.42 4.37 2.65
C PRO A 201 12.20 3.78 3.37
N VAL A 202 11.65 4.52 4.34
CA VAL A 202 10.52 4.04 5.13
C VAL A 202 9.43 5.10 5.21
N ILE A 203 8.18 4.68 4.97
CA ILE A 203 6.98 5.49 5.22
C ILE A 203 6.10 4.81 6.26
N ILE A 204 5.67 5.60 7.25
CA ILE A 204 4.92 5.14 8.42
C ILE A 204 3.63 5.95 8.54
N PHE A 205 2.50 5.27 8.76
CA PHE A 205 1.23 5.87 9.14
C PHE A 205 0.81 5.26 10.47
N HIS A 206 0.56 6.09 11.49
CA HIS A 206 0.15 5.59 12.79
C HIS A 206 -0.80 6.55 13.51
N GLY A 207 -1.87 6.00 14.08
CA GLY A 207 -2.85 6.75 14.86
C GLY A 207 -2.39 6.94 16.31
N VAL A 208 -2.54 8.14 16.86
CA VAL A 208 -2.21 8.40 18.27
C VAL A 208 -3.15 7.69 19.25
N GLY A 209 -4.36 7.31 18.79
CA GLY A 209 -5.36 6.58 19.55
C GLY A 209 -5.26 5.05 19.40
N ASP A 210 -4.26 4.53 18.71
CA ASP A 210 -4.09 3.09 18.52
C ASP A 210 -3.93 2.37 19.87
N TYR A 211 -4.92 1.55 20.22
CA TYR A 211 -4.93 0.82 21.50
C TYR A 211 -4.39 -0.61 21.35
N GLU A 212 -4.30 -1.16 20.15
CA GLU A 212 -3.73 -2.48 19.88
C GLU A 212 -2.20 -2.42 19.83
N LEU A 213 -1.67 -1.45 19.07
CA LEU A 213 -0.25 -1.17 18.96
C LEU A 213 0.01 0.31 19.33
N PRO A 214 0.10 0.62 20.64
CA PRO A 214 0.08 1.99 21.13
C PRO A 214 1.18 2.88 20.52
N TYR A 215 0.81 4.10 20.11
CA TYR A 215 1.72 5.10 19.54
C TYR A 215 2.92 5.38 20.45
N GLU A 216 2.69 5.46 21.76
CA GLU A 216 3.72 5.69 22.78
C GLU A 216 4.47 4.39 23.17
N GLY A 217 4.17 3.27 22.51
CA GLY A 217 4.75 1.98 22.86
C GLY A 217 4.26 1.42 24.20
N ASN A 218 4.82 0.29 24.59
CA ASN A 218 4.57 -0.36 25.88
C ASN A 218 5.69 -1.35 26.22
N GLU A 219 5.48 -2.25 27.20
CA GLU A 219 6.46 -3.29 27.56
C GLU A 219 6.78 -4.31 26.45
N TRP A 220 6.00 -4.35 25.36
CA TRP A 220 6.13 -5.30 24.25
C TRP A 220 6.55 -4.65 22.95
N TYR A 221 6.21 -3.37 22.75
CA TYR A 221 6.36 -2.66 21.49
C TYR A 221 7.08 -1.32 21.71
N ALA A 222 8.05 -1.05 20.85
CA ALA A 222 8.69 0.25 20.77
C ALA A 222 7.66 1.33 20.39
N SER A 223 7.82 2.54 20.90
CA SER A 223 7.03 3.68 20.47
C SER A 223 7.31 4.04 19.01
N VAL A 224 6.37 4.74 18.37
CA VAL A 224 6.55 5.24 17.00
C VAL A 224 7.78 6.16 16.90
N ALA A 225 8.05 6.96 17.93
CA ALA A 225 9.22 7.82 17.97
C ALA A 225 10.54 7.01 18.05
N GLU A 226 10.59 5.92 18.82
CA GLU A 226 11.75 5.02 18.88
C GLU A 226 11.96 4.30 17.53
N ILE A 227 10.87 3.83 16.89
CA ILE A 227 10.93 3.21 15.57
C ILE A 227 11.46 4.20 14.53
N ALA A 228 10.92 5.43 14.50
CA ALA A 228 11.42 6.47 13.60
C ALA A 228 12.91 6.78 13.88
N GLY A 229 13.30 6.92 15.15
CA GLY A 229 14.70 7.13 15.56
C GLY A 229 15.63 6.01 15.09
N LEU A 230 15.21 4.74 15.20
CA LEU A 230 15.98 3.61 14.72
C LEU A 230 16.21 3.70 13.20
N TRP A 231 15.17 4.00 12.42
CA TRP A 231 15.31 4.12 10.96
C TRP A 231 16.10 5.35 10.54
N LEU A 232 16.02 6.46 11.29
CA LEU A 232 16.89 7.63 11.06
C LEU A 232 18.36 7.28 11.26
N ASP A 233 18.70 6.67 12.42
CA ASP A 233 20.06 6.28 12.73
C ASP A 233 20.60 5.25 11.74
N HIS A 234 19.77 4.28 11.41
CA HIS A 234 20.12 3.17 10.54
C HIS A 234 20.41 3.63 9.11
N ASN A 235 19.53 4.47 8.56
CA ASN A 235 19.68 5.05 7.23
C ASN A 235 20.67 6.22 7.19
N GLY A 236 21.22 6.64 8.33
CA GLY A 236 22.11 7.81 8.42
C GLY A 236 21.41 9.12 8.06
N ILE A 237 20.11 9.23 8.33
CA ILE A 237 19.29 10.42 8.03
C ILE A 237 19.49 11.44 9.13
N PRO A 238 19.92 12.68 8.81
CA PRO A 238 20.08 13.70 9.82
C PRO A 238 18.73 14.10 10.44
N ALA A 239 18.57 14.02 11.76
CA ALA A 239 17.36 14.48 12.43
C ALA A 239 17.07 15.98 12.19
N SER A 240 18.10 16.77 11.84
CA SER A 240 17.97 18.19 11.48
C SER A 240 17.36 18.42 10.10
N SER A 241 17.15 17.37 9.30
CA SER A 241 16.47 17.47 8.00
C SER A 241 14.95 17.50 8.11
N LEU A 242 14.40 17.39 9.34
CA LEU A 242 12.96 17.39 9.58
C LEU A 242 12.27 18.59 8.92
N THR A 243 11.24 18.25 8.16
CA THR A 243 10.23 19.18 7.66
C THR A 243 8.87 18.69 8.13
N THR A 244 8.08 19.55 8.77
CA THR A 244 6.74 19.19 9.28
C THR A 244 5.68 19.95 8.52
N SER A 245 4.65 19.25 8.06
CA SER A 245 3.43 19.82 7.50
C SER A 245 2.19 19.29 8.22
N ASN A 246 1.13 20.12 8.24
CA ASN A 246 -0.15 19.74 8.82
C ASN A 246 -1.17 19.56 7.70
N LEU A 247 -1.76 18.38 7.61
CA LEU A 247 -2.77 18.01 6.63
C LEU A 247 -4.14 17.96 7.32
N ASN A 248 -5.21 18.08 6.54
CA ASN A 248 -6.60 18.01 7.02
C ASN A 248 -6.89 18.98 8.18
N GLY A 249 -6.31 20.18 8.13
CA GLY A 249 -6.52 21.19 9.18
C GLY A 249 -5.80 20.91 10.49
N GLY A 250 -4.89 19.94 10.52
CA GLY A 250 -4.10 19.56 11.70
C GLY A 250 -4.46 18.17 12.25
N ASP A 251 -5.44 17.46 11.64
CA ASP A 251 -5.80 16.09 12.05
C ASP A 251 -4.73 15.06 11.64
N VAL A 252 -3.83 15.42 10.73
CA VAL A 252 -2.67 14.62 10.34
C VAL A 252 -1.43 15.48 10.36
N VAL A 253 -0.40 15.02 11.05
CA VAL A 253 0.94 15.62 11.03
C VAL A 253 1.85 14.76 10.18
N HIS A 254 2.47 15.35 9.18
CA HIS A 254 3.44 14.70 8.33
C HIS A 254 4.84 15.22 8.64
N ASP A 255 5.68 14.38 9.21
CA ASP A 255 7.09 14.61 9.48
C ASP A 255 7.94 13.91 8.41
N ALA A 256 8.68 14.69 7.65
CA ALA A 256 9.51 14.23 6.56
C ALA A 256 10.99 14.46 6.87
N TYR A 257 11.81 13.44 6.70
CA TYR A 257 13.26 13.47 6.89
C TYR A 257 13.97 12.99 5.63
N SER A 258 15.03 13.63 5.23
CA SER A 258 15.76 13.34 4.00
C SER A 258 17.29 13.42 4.17
N GLY A 259 18.01 13.06 3.12
CA GLY A 259 19.46 13.19 3.08
C GLY A 259 20.21 12.06 3.79
N GLY A 260 19.60 10.89 3.91
CA GLY A 260 20.25 9.68 4.40
C GLY A 260 21.23 9.07 3.41
N ASN A 261 21.87 7.99 3.83
CA ASN A 261 22.78 7.20 3.01
C ASN A 261 22.05 6.70 1.75
N GLU A 262 22.72 6.72 0.61
CA GLU A 262 22.16 6.32 -0.69
C GLU A 262 20.88 7.08 -1.08
N GLY A 263 20.66 8.27 -0.49
CA GLY A 263 19.49 9.10 -0.77
C GLY A 263 18.22 8.66 -0.04
N THR A 264 18.33 7.86 1.02
CA THR A 264 17.18 7.41 1.82
C THR A 264 16.49 8.54 2.60
N CYS A 265 15.25 8.31 2.94
CA CYS A 265 14.38 9.20 3.70
C CYS A 265 13.45 8.43 4.64
N LEU A 266 12.84 9.16 5.54
CA LEU A 266 11.75 8.66 6.38
C LEU A 266 10.59 9.63 6.31
N SER A 267 9.38 9.10 6.13
CA SER A 267 8.14 9.85 6.10
C SER A 267 7.21 9.28 7.17
N LEU A 268 6.80 10.10 8.14
CA LEU A 268 5.91 9.71 9.25
C LEU A 268 4.62 10.53 9.19
N TYR A 269 3.51 9.84 9.01
CA TYR A 269 2.16 10.39 9.12
C TYR A 269 1.57 10.03 10.48
N THR A 270 1.53 10.98 11.39
CA THR A 270 0.86 10.87 12.69
C THR A 270 -0.59 11.29 12.54
N VAL A 271 -1.51 10.35 12.79
CA VAL A 271 -2.96 10.57 12.61
C VAL A 271 -3.58 10.80 13.98
N GLU A 272 -4.19 11.98 14.16
CA GLU A 272 -4.83 12.36 15.42
C GLU A 272 -6.07 11.53 15.72
N GLN A 273 -6.46 11.43 16.98
CA GLN A 273 -7.46 10.48 17.49
C GLN A 273 -8.86 10.60 16.85
N GLU A 274 -9.22 11.77 16.34
CA GLU A 274 -10.54 12.00 15.72
C GLU A 274 -10.57 11.73 14.21
N PHE A 275 -9.40 11.49 13.63
CA PHE A 275 -9.22 11.25 12.20
C PHE A 275 -9.12 9.75 11.91
N GLY A 276 -10.14 9.04 11.75
CA GLY A 276 -10.09 7.62 11.45
C GLY A 276 -11.24 6.84 12.08
N ALA A 277 -11.11 5.53 12.10
CA ALA A 277 -12.07 4.65 12.75
C ALA A 277 -11.86 4.62 14.27
N PRO A 278 -12.87 4.18 15.03
CA PRO A 278 -12.73 4.03 16.47
C PRO A 278 -11.49 3.20 16.83
N GLY A 279 -10.58 3.80 17.63
CA GLY A 279 -9.36 3.14 18.08
C GLY A 279 -8.13 3.37 17.20
N ASP A 280 -8.26 3.98 16.04
CA ASP A 280 -7.16 4.32 15.10
C ASP A 280 -6.21 3.16 14.74
N HIS A 281 -6.59 1.92 15.02
CA HIS A 281 -5.89 0.72 14.57
C HIS A 281 -6.48 0.23 13.26
N VAL A 282 -6.17 0.93 12.16
CA VAL A 282 -6.78 0.69 10.85
C VAL A 282 -5.75 0.85 9.72
N TRP A 283 -6.07 0.32 8.54
CA TRP A 283 -5.53 0.85 7.31
C TRP A 283 -6.27 2.15 7.02
N PHE A 284 -5.58 3.27 7.06
CA PHE A 284 -6.21 4.57 6.84
C PHE A 284 -6.77 4.66 5.43
N SER A 285 -8.04 5.09 5.34
CA SER A 285 -8.79 5.17 4.08
C SER A 285 -9.31 6.57 3.77
N GLN A 286 -9.22 7.48 4.73
CA GLN A 286 -9.62 8.87 4.53
C GLN A 286 -8.49 9.63 3.82
N ASP A 287 -8.87 10.45 2.84
CA ASP A 287 -7.90 11.25 2.10
C ASP A 287 -7.17 12.24 3.03
N MET A 288 -5.88 12.35 2.84
CA MET A 288 -5.01 13.33 3.49
C MET A 288 -4.80 14.49 2.49
N ASP A 289 -5.48 15.60 2.74
CA ASP A 289 -5.60 16.75 1.83
C ASP A 289 -5.97 16.37 0.39
N GLY A 290 -6.93 15.44 0.26
CA GLY A 290 -7.47 15.01 -1.03
C GLY A 290 -6.68 13.88 -1.71
N VAL A 291 -5.64 13.35 -1.08
CA VAL A 291 -4.85 12.23 -1.57
C VAL A 291 -5.07 11.01 -0.68
N SER A 292 -5.42 9.87 -1.28
CA SER A 292 -5.62 8.64 -0.51
C SER A 292 -4.30 8.12 0.06
N PRO A 293 -4.28 7.53 1.27
CA PRO A 293 -3.07 6.94 1.85
C PRO A 293 -2.43 5.87 0.97
N SER A 294 -3.22 5.10 0.23
CA SER A 294 -2.69 4.12 -0.74
C SER A 294 -1.95 4.81 -1.90
N ARG A 295 -2.41 5.99 -2.34
CA ARG A 295 -1.72 6.80 -3.35
C ARG A 295 -0.43 7.41 -2.78
N ILE A 296 -0.49 7.98 -1.58
CA ILE A 296 0.70 8.52 -0.89
C ILE A 296 1.77 7.42 -0.73
N LEU A 297 1.35 6.21 -0.36
CA LEU A 297 2.24 5.06 -0.24
C LEU A 297 2.90 4.72 -1.58
N TRP A 298 2.13 4.67 -2.66
CA TRP A 298 2.65 4.40 -4.00
C TRP A 298 3.58 5.51 -4.49
N ASP A 299 3.21 6.77 -4.32
CA ASP A 299 4.03 7.90 -4.75
C ASP A 299 5.37 7.90 -4.01
N PHE A 300 5.38 7.57 -2.70
CA PHE A 300 6.61 7.36 -1.94
C PHE A 300 7.46 6.21 -2.50
N PHE A 301 6.86 5.12 -2.92
CA PHE A 301 7.58 4.00 -3.52
C PHE A 301 8.16 4.36 -4.89
N ASN A 302 7.36 4.94 -5.75
CA ASN A 302 7.71 5.21 -7.15
C ASN A 302 8.66 6.41 -7.32
N GLU A 303 8.46 7.46 -6.55
CA GLU A 303 9.22 8.72 -6.64
C GLU A 303 10.33 8.79 -5.59
N GLY A 304 10.33 7.85 -4.65
CA GLY A 304 11.28 7.79 -3.56
C GLY A 304 11.21 9.06 -2.69
N CYS A 305 12.36 9.49 -2.22
CA CYS A 305 12.47 10.63 -1.33
C CYS A 305 12.18 11.99 -1.98
N SER A 306 11.99 12.04 -3.29
CA SER A 306 11.58 13.26 -4.00
C SER A 306 10.14 13.64 -3.63
N ALA A 307 9.24 12.66 -3.50
CA ALA A 307 7.86 12.89 -3.05
C ALA A 307 7.79 13.56 -1.67
N VAL A 308 8.76 13.31 -0.82
CA VAL A 308 8.85 13.87 0.54
C VAL A 308 9.20 15.36 0.53
N SER A 309 9.94 15.81 -0.48
CA SER A 309 10.40 17.20 -0.60
C SER A 309 9.38 18.13 -1.24
N GLU A 310 8.48 17.60 -2.07
CA GLU A 310 7.52 18.41 -2.84
C GLU A 310 6.23 18.75 -2.07
N VAL A 311 5.86 17.99 -1.03
CA VAL A 311 4.72 18.33 -0.16
C VAL A 311 4.91 19.69 0.56
N ALA A 312 6.15 20.14 0.70
CA ALA A 312 6.45 21.47 1.29
C ALA A 312 6.30 22.64 0.29
N ASP A 313 6.27 22.36 -1.02
CA ASP A 313 6.21 23.38 -2.08
C ASP A 313 4.87 23.43 -2.86
N LEU A 314 3.96 22.47 -2.62
CA LEU A 314 2.59 22.52 -3.13
C LEU A 314 1.69 23.43 -2.26
N ALA A 315 2.20 24.61 -1.89
CA ALA A 315 1.36 25.76 -1.66
C ALA A 315 0.91 26.32 -3.02
N ASP A 316 0.44 25.44 -3.90
CA ASP A 316 -0.38 25.87 -5.02
C ASP A 316 -1.67 26.44 -4.47
N GLU A 317 -2.09 27.58 -4.98
CA GLU A 317 -3.38 28.19 -4.66
C GLU A 317 -4.42 27.06 -4.65
N PRO A 318 -5.17 26.88 -3.55
CA PRO A 318 -6.07 25.74 -3.43
C PRO A 318 -7.00 25.73 -4.62
N LEU A 319 -7.06 24.59 -5.33
CA LEU A 319 -8.00 24.41 -6.43
C LEU A 319 -9.38 24.86 -5.98
N GLN A 320 -9.89 25.93 -6.58
CA GLN A 320 -11.18 26.50 -6.19
C GLN A 320 -12.25 26.09 -7.20
N LEU A 321 -13.25 25.38 -6.69
CA LEU A 321 -14.41 24.99 -7.47
C LEU A 321 -15.61 25.88 -7.07
N HIS A 322 -16.14 26.61 -8.05
CA HIS A 322 -17.29 27.48 -7.82
C HIS A 322 -18.14 27.68 -9.09
N PRO A 323 -19.44 28.00 -8.95
CA PRO A 323 -20.22 27.91 -7.73
C PRO A 323 -20.46 26.43 -7.32
N ASN A 324 -20.57 26.18 -6.02
CA ASN A 324 -21.02 24.90 -5.48
C ASN A 324 -21.92 25.18 -4.26
N PRO A 325 -23.24 24.98 -4.32
CA PRO A 325 -23.99 24.36 -5.42
C PRO A 325 -23.94 25.14 -6.74
N PHE A 326 -24.05 24.41 -7.85
CA PHE A 326 -24.05 24.98 -9.20
C PHE A 326 -25.48 24.96 -9.82
N GLU A 327 -25.74 25.83 -10.82
CA GLU A 327 -26.96 25.81 -11.60
C GLU A 327 -26.73 25.33 -13.04
N ASP A 328 -25.89 26.00 -13.80
CA ASP A 328 -25.66 25.77 -15.22
C ASP A 328 -24.17 25.57 -15.58
N HIS A 329 -23.25 25.93 -14.70
CA HIS A 329 -21.83 25.83 -14.93
C HIS A 329 -21.03 25.66 -13.63
N ILE A 330 -19.79 25.21 -13.77
CA ILE A 330 -18.79 25.09 -12.72
C ILE A 330 -17.48 25.64 -13.28
N VAL A 331 -16.78 26.42 -12.49
CA VAL A 331 -15.42 26.91 -12.78
C VAL A 331 -14.47 26.19 -11.85
N LEU A 332 -13.35 25.71 -12.36
CA LEU A 332 -12.27 25.13 -11.59
C LEU A 332 -11.01 25.97 -11.82
N GLU A 333 -10.60 26.70 -10.79
CA GLU A 333 -9.42 27.56 -10.78
C GLU A 333 -8.23 26.84 -10.11
N GLY A 334 -7.01 27.14 -10.51
CA GLY A 334 -5.79 26.55 -9.96
C GLY A 334 -5.31 25.27 -10.67
N LEU A 335 -5.98 24.83 -11.76
CA LEU A 335 -5.44 23.75 -12.60
C LEU A 335 -4.19 24.20 -13.35
N GLU A 336 -3.24 23.28 -13.51
CA GLU A 336 -2.08 23.51 -14.36
C GLU A 336 -2.44 23.96 -15.78
N GLU A 337 -1.56 24.74 -16.42
CA GLU A 337 -1.78 25.19 -17.81
C GLU A 337 -1.89 24.00 -18.74
N GLY A 338 -3.00 23.94 -19.47
CA GLY A 338 -3.24 22.89 -20.47
C GLY A 338 -4.70 22.52 -20.61
N VAL A 339 -4.96 21.47 -21.39
CA VAL A 339 -6.28 20.91 -21.60
C VAL A 339 -6.41 19.67 -20.75
N GLN A 340 -7.31 19.69 -19.78
CA GLN A 340 -7.58 18.56 -18.88
C GLN A 340 -8.89 17.84 -19.26
N PRO A 341 -8.88 16.51 -19.36
CA PRO A 341 -10.13 15.74 -19.48
C PRO A 341 -10.90 15.80 -18.16
N TYR A 342 -12.24 15.88 -18.26
CA TYR A 342 -13.10 15.79 -17.10
C TYR A 342 -14.24 14.81 -17.30
N SER A 343 -14.75 14.26 -16.20
CA SER A 343 -16.03 13.56 -16.14
C SER A 343 -16.86 13.98 -14.93
N ILE A 344 -18.19 13.94 -15.07
CA ILE A 344 -19.13 14.10 -13.94
C ILE A 344 -19.86 12.77 -13.80
N VAL A 345 -19.81 12.21 -12.60
CA VAL A 345 -20.44 10.93 -12.27
C VAL A 345 -21.43 11.10 -11.11
N THR A 346 -22.46 10.26 -11.08
CA THR A 346 -23.34 10.14 -9.89
C THR A 346 -22.59 9.46 -8.75
N LEU A 347 -23.11 9.51 -7.53
CA LEU A 347 -22.54 8.76 -6.38
C LEU A 347 -22.57 7.24 -6.58
N SER A 348 -23.37 6.73 -7.55
CA SER A 348 -23.38 5.32 -7.95
C SER A 348 -22.40 5.00 -9.08
N GLY A 349 -21.52 5.95 -9.46
CA GLY A 349 -20.52 5.76 -10.51
C GLY A 349 -21.03 5.92 -11.95
N GLN A 350 -22.32 6.22 -12.16
CA GLN A 350 -22.83 6.45 -13.51
C GLN A 350 -22.34 7.78 -14.07
N ARG A 351 -21.60 7.73 -15.19
CA ARG A 351 -21.12 8.94 -15.87
C ARG A 351 -22.28 9.68 -16.56
N VAL A 352 -22.47 10.94 -16.16
CA VAL A 352 -23.54 11.82 -16.69
C VAL A 352 -23.00 12.88 -17.65
N ARG A 353 -21.71 13.21 -17.57
CA ARG A 353 -21.04 14.17 -18.45
C ARG A 353 -19.57 13.82 -18.61
N ARG A 354 -18.96 14.17 -19.74
CA ARG A 354 -17.52 14.16 -20.00
C ARG A 354 -17.14 15.23 -21.00
N GLY A 355 -15.92 15.68 -20.95
CA GLY A 355 -15.38 16.67 -21.89
C GLY A 355 -13.92 16.96 -21.59
N VAL A 356 -13.46 18.06 -22.14
CA VAL A 356 -12.17 18.66 -21.83
C VAL A 356 -12.39 20.09 -21.38
N MET A 357 -11.54 20.59 -20.49
CA MET A 357 -11.54 21.95 -19.99
C MET A 357 -10.13 22.53 -20.09
N GLU A 358 -10.02 23.83 -20.32
CA GLU A 358 -8.77 24.57 -20.21
C GLU A 358 -8.58 25.06 -18.78
N SER A 359 -7.34 25.29 -18.36
CA SER A 359 -7.02 25.88 -17.05
C SER A 359 -7.83 27.17 -16.82
N GLY A 360 -8.50 27.29 -15.66
CA GLY A 360 -9.43 28.38 -15.36
C GLY A 360 -10.73 28.35 -16.21
N GLY A 361 -10.96 27.27 -16.95
CA GLY A 361 -12.12 27.11 -17.81
C GLY A 361 -13.41 26.76 -17.05
N ALA A 362 -14.56 27.05 -17.66
CA ALA A 362 -15.86 26.69 -17.12
C ALA A 362 -16.44 25.47 -17.83
N ILE A 363 -16.90 24.50 -17.05
CA ILE A 363 -17.75 23.40 -17.53
C ILE A 363 -19.17 23.95 -17.62
N ARG A 364 -19.72 24.08 -18.81
CA ARG A 364 -21.02 24.70 -19.08
C ARG A 364 -22.06 23.66 -19.57
N GLY A 365 -23.33 24.05 -19.59
CA GLY A 365 -24.41 23.21 -20.11
C GLY A 365 -24.81 22.12 -19.11
N LEU A 366 -24.76 22.46 -17.81
CA LEU A 366 -25.11 21.55 -16.70
C LEU A 366 -26.55 21.73 -16.21
N GLU A 367 -27.30 22.66 -16.82
CA GLU A 367 -28.71 22.96 -16.46
C GLU A 367 -29.61 21.72 -16.55
N GLY A 368 -29.30 20.78 -17.46
CA GLY A 368 -30.08 19.55 -17.66
C GLY A 368 -29.84 18.44 -16.63
N LEU A 369 -28.84 18.58 -15.73
CA LEU A 369 -28.62 17.60 -14.70
C LEU A 369 -29.71 17.69 -13.61
N PRO A 370 -30.26 16.57 -13.13
CA PRO A 370 -31.16 16.54 -11.98
C PRO A 370 -30.54 17.18 -10.73
N ALA A 371 -31.38 17.71 -9.83
CA ALA A 371 -30.88 18.12 -8.51
C ALA A 371 -30.32 16.91 -7.75
N GLY A 372 -29.11 17.06 -7.20
CA GLY A 372 -28.44 15.99 -6.53
C GLY A 372 -26.95 16.27 -6.29
N VAL A 373 -26.26 15.26 -5.77
CA VAL A 373 -24.82 15.30 -5.52
C VAL A 373 -24.12 14.45 -6.57
N TYR A 374 -23.04 14.98 -7.11
CA TYR A 374 -22.21 14.36 -8.14
C TYR A 374 -20.75 14.43 -7.73
N VAL A 375 -19.91 13.70 -8.44
CA VAL A 375 -18.45 13.81 -8.39
C VAL A 375 -17.96 14.37 -9.73
N LEU A 376 -17.24 15.47 -9.70
CA LEU A 376 -16.46 15.99 -10.83
C LEU A 376 -15.04 15.39 -10.71
N GLU A 377 -14.63 14.71 -11.75
CA GLU A 377 -13.26 14.21 -11.93
C GLU A 377 -12.58 15.08 -13.00
N ALA A 378 -11.40 15.64 -12.69
CA ALA A 378 -10.64 16.48 -13.60
C ALA A 378 -9.13 16.18 -13.43
N GLY A 379 -8.55 15.41 -14.35
CA GLY A 379 -7.20 14.87 -14.17
C GLY A 379 -7.15 13.99 -12.91
N PRO A 380 -6.18 14.19 -12.02
CA PRO A 380 -6.08 13.45 -10.75
C PRO A 380 -7.08 13.93 -9.67
N HIS A 381 -7.77 15.04 -9.91
CA HIS A 381 -8.59 15.71 -8.89
C HIS A 381 -10.06 15.25 -8.91
N ARG A 382 -10.64 15.10 -7.71
CA ARG A 382 -12.06 14.78 -7.52
C ARG A 382 -12.73 15.78 -6.61
N PHE A 383 -13.89 16.29 -7.04
CA PHE A 383 -14.66 17.28 -6.31
C PHE A 383 -16.09 16.81 -6.10
N ARG A 384 -16.58 16.91 -4.89
CA ARG A 384 -18.00 16.74 -4.62
C ARG A 384 -18.73 18.02 -5.03
N ILE A 385 -19.66 17.91 -5.98
CA ILE A 385 -20.45 19.01 -6.49
C ILE A 385 -21.94 18.78 -6.24
N ALA A 386 -22.69 19.84 -5.97
CA ALA A 386 -24.12 19.79 -5.69
C ALA A 386 -24.90 20.66 -6.69
N LYS A 387 -26.06 20.18 -7.13
CA LYS A 387 -26.99 20.88 -7.97
C LYS A 387 -28.35 21.03 -7.28
#